data_3e81625e0a1cc48f4d2f45588c5ec548
#
_entry.id   3e81625e0a1cc48f4d2f45588c5ec548
#
_cell.length_a   1.000
_cell.length_b   1.000
_cell.length_c   1.000
_cell.angle_alpha   90.00
_cell.angle_beta   90.00
_cell.angle_gamma   90.00
#
_symmetry.space_group_name_H-M   'P 1'
#
loop_
_entity.id
_entity.type
_entity.pdbx_description
1 polymer ?
#
loop_
_entity_poly.entity_id
_entity_poly.type
_entity_poly.pdbx_seq_one_letter_code
_entity_poly.pdbx_strand_id
1 'polypeptide(L)'
;MQYKYPAIFYFLLVLIIPVIVHLFQLQRFKKIAFTNVQFLKKIRLETRKSSRLKKLLILATRILCFLALLFTFSQPYYSDKKIENKKHNFIYLDNSMSLNTSNENGNELLLATQKIIDYASENATYTFITNDDQISNISKKELTSYLKKIKFSPINGTITDKIASIEYEIKNKTNYSNESILISDFQCFENKINNEFTNVTIPLSLVKLNRNRKNNISIDSVFINTASIDKNSISVVIKNQGETKENIPIALYNNSKLINKRSFSIKENEVKIIEFPILNLQKFKGKIQLTFNDTFLFDNSFYFTINTPKKTTVLNIGRTSNSFSKVFTKEDFLFTNSTLDKLDYNLIQSQQLIILNQLKSITNVLETSILQFVKNGGHLLIVPDQNINITTYNSFFSKITSGSIFNYKKDSLKITEINFQHPLFIGVFSKQVTNFQYPYSSYSYNHNLEGNKILSFQNKTTFLQEITNPFSKIYWFSSPLDYKSSNFINSPLIVPTLFNIGQQSLELAKPYYILQEENTIEINKKIKKDEILKISNAGYSFIPLQQTYSSKVALTTNENPKDVGFYDISLKKDTLATVAYNISPTESLLSYYDLDTIKKENKNIHVYSSVEELFKEINEKNEVQWLWRLFLAI
;
A
#
# COMPACT_ATOMS: atom_id res chain seq x y z
N MET A 1 43.94 -10.58 -27.48
CA MET A 1 43.58 -11.96 -27.15
C MET A 1 44.11 -12.24 -25.75
N GLN A 2 43.23 -12.64 -24.83
CA GLN A 2 43.57 -13.01 -23.45
C GLN A 2 43.25 -14.49 -23.25
N TYR A 3 43.77 -15.10 -22.19
CA TYR A 3 43.60 -16.52 -21.94
C TYR A 3 43.00 -16.70 -20.53
N LYS A 4 41.95 -17.50 -20.43
CA LYS A 4 41.24 -17.76 -19.15
C LYS A 4 42.13 -18.57 -18.19
N TYR A 5 42.94 -19.50 -18.75
CA TYR A 5 43.83 -20.35 -17.96
C TYR A 5 45.28 -20.27 -18.49
N PRO A 6 46.03 -19.17 -18.24
CA PRO A 6 47.37 -18.97 -18.74
C PRO A 6 48.37 -20.01 -18.22
N ALA A 7 48.12 -20.62 -17.05
CA ALA A 7 48.96 -21.68 -16.51
C ALA A 7 49.09 -22.91 -17.41
N ILE A 8 48.15 -23.14 -18.34
CA ILE A 8 48.17 -24.25 -19.29
C ILE A 8 49.33 -24.13 -20.25
N PHE A 9 49.90 -22.93 -20.50
CA PHE A 9 51.07 -22.76 -21.32
C PHE A 9 52.33 -23.37 -20.74
N TYR A 10 52.43 -23.70 -19.46
CA TYR A 10 53.53 -24.51 -18.91
C TYR A 10 53.60 -25.91 -19.57
N PHE A 11 52.48 -26.46 -20.05
CA PHE A 11 52.45 -27.72 -20.80
C PHE A 11 53.04 -27.62 -22.23
N LEU A 12 53.46 -26.42 -22.70
CA LEU A 12 54.26 -26.28 -23.93
C LEU A 12 55.54 -27.16 -23.86
N LEU A 13 56.07 -27.43 -22.68
CA LEU A 13 57.21 -28.37 -22.51
C LEU A 13 56.88 -29.78 -23.00
N VAL A 14 55.63 -30.20 -23.02
CA VAL A 14 55.19 -31.51 -23.54
C VAL A 14 55.39 -31.62 -25.06
N LEU A 15 55.48 -30.51 -25.81
CA LEU A 15 55.81 -30.49 -27.24
C LEU A 15 57.24 -31.04 -27.54
N ILE A 16 58.11 -31.10 -26.57
CA ILE A 16 59.42 -31.71 -26.67
C ILE A 16 59.31 -33.21 -26.97
N ILE A 17 58.29 -33.90 -26.46
CA ILE A 17 58.07 -35.35 -26.60
C ILE A 17 57.91 -35.76 -28.08
N PRO A 18 57.00 -35.20 -28.89
CA PRO A 18 56.89 -35.49 -30.34
C PRO A 18 58.18 -35.23 -31.10
N VAL A 19 58.94 -34.19 -30.73
CA VAL A 19 60.22 -33.84 -31.35
C VAL A 19 61.29 -34.90 -31.00
N ILE A 20 61.39 -35.30 -29.73
CA ILE A 20 62.30 -36.34 -29.29
C ILE A 20 61.98 -37.68 -29.98
N VAL A 21 60.71 -38.09 -30.02
CA VAL A 21 60.28 -39.32 -30.71
C VAL A 21 60.61 -39.28 -32.21
N HIS A 22 60.53 -38.09 -32.84
CA HIS A 22 60.92 -37.91 -34.25
C HIS A 22 62.42 -37.98 -34.46
N LEU A 23 63.24 -37.36 -33.60
CA LEU A 23 64.72 -37.35 -33.67
C LEU A 23 65.30 -38.73 -33.44
N PHE A 24 64.85 -39.45 -32.41
CA PHE A 24 65.42 -40.75 -32.04
C PHE A 24 64.95 -41.89 -32.93
N GLN A 25 64.04 -41.71 -33.90
CA GLN A 25 63.56 -42.73 -34.83
C GLN A 25 63.57 -44.15 -34.21
N LEU A 26 62.79 -44.39 -33.23
CA LEU A 26 62.71 -45.68 -32.51
C LEU A 26 62.19 -46.81 -33.43
N GLN A 27 63.01 -47.16 -34.41
CA GLN A 27 62.75 -48.27 -35.31
C GLN A 27 63.67 -49.44 -34.96
N ARG A 28 63.03 -50.56 -34.68
CA ARG A 28 63.75 -51.82 -34.57
C ARG A 28 64.07 -52.33 -35.97
N PHE A 29 65.39 -52.36 -36.32
CA PHE A 29 65.82 -52.90 -37.60
C PHE A 29 65.93 -54.42 -37.51
N LYS A 30 65.21 -55.13 -38.38
CA LYS A 30 65.37 -56.57 -38.59
C LYS A 30 66.33 -56.78 -39.77
N LYS A 31 67.46 -57.42 -39.60
CA LYS A 31 68.38 -57.73 -40.65
C LYS A 31 67.80 -58.86 -41.54
N ILE A 32 67.57 -58.56 -42.83
CA ILE A 32 67.16 -59.54 -43.82
C ILE A 32 68.21 -59.54 -44.87
N ALA A 33 68.80 -60.71 -45.20
CA ALA A 33 69.78 -60.88 -46.23
C ALA A 33 69.12 -60.74 -47.64
N PHE A 34 69.66 -59.84 -48.46
CA PHE A 34 69.10 -59.55 -49.78
C PHE A 34 70.24 -59.56 -50.85
N THR A 35 70.06 -60.35 -51.93
CA THR A 35 71.13 -60.69 -52.91
C THR A 35 71.36 -59.66 -53.97
N ASN A 36 70.47 -58.69 -54.33
CA ASN A 36 70.65 -57.70 -55.35
C ASN A 36 70.72 -56.27 -54.83
N VAL A 37 71.92 -55.76 -54.55
CA VAL A 37 72.18 -54.44 -53.92
C VAL A 37 72.05 -53.27 -54.90
N GLN A 38 72.26 -53.51 -56.23
CA GLN A 38 72.22 -52.42 -57.25
C GLN A 38 70.82 -51.90 -57.48
N PHE A 39 69.82 -52.76 -57.51
CA PHE A 39 68.40 -52.38 -57.68
C PHE A 39 67.87 -51.60 -56.44
N LEU A 40 68.28 -51.98 -55.27
CA LEU A 40 67.95 -51.30 -53.99
C LEU A 40 68.55 -49.88 -53.89
N LYS A 41 69.72 -49.61 -54.51
CA LYS A 41 70.33 -48.27 -54.54
C LYS A 41 69.52 -47.26 -55.35
N LYS A 42 68.92 -47.67 -56.51
CA LYS A 42 68.07 -46.80 -57.34
C LYS A 42 66.75 -46.45 -56.66
N ILE A 43 66.06 -47.39 -56.08
CA ILE A 43 64.82 -47.20 -55.35
C ILE A 43 65.04 -46.34 -54.11
N ARG A 44 66.17 -46.48 -53.45
CA ARG A 44 66.49 -45.69 -52.23
C ARG A 44 66.68 -44.19 -52.50
N LEU A 45 67.06 -43.79 -53.72
CA LEU A 45 67.24 -42.37 -54.08
C LEU A 45 65.89 -41.69 -54.34
N GLU A 46 64.95 -42.37 -54.99
CA GLU A 46 63.60 -41.81 -55.25
C GLU A 46 62.72 -41.78 -54.03
N THR A 47 62.79 -42.79 -53.16
CA THR A 47 61.91 -42.87 -51.94
C THR A 47 62.36 -41.99 -50.76
N ARG A 48 63.66 -41.59 -50.72
CA ARG A 48 64.21 -40.78 -49.65
C ARG A 48 63.60 -39.38 -49.53
N LYS A 49 63.32 -38.69 -50.62
CA LYS A 49 62.68 -37.35 -50.60
C LYS A 49 61.20 -37.44 -50.09
N SER A 50 60.43 -38.38 -50.63
CA SER A 50 59.06 -38.62 -50.29
C SER A 50 58.89 -39.06 -48.81
N SER A 51 59.75 -39.96 -48.33
CA SER A 51 59.67 -40.44 -46.94
C SER A 51 60.12 -39.40 -45.93
N ARG A 52 61.03 -38.51 -46.23
CA ARG A 52 61.40 -37.36 -45.40
C ARG A 52 60.28 -36.37 -45.31
N LEU A 53 59.63 -36.04 -46.40
CA LEU A 53 58.45 -35.14 -46.42
C LEU A 53 57.29 -35.70 -45.59
N LYS A 54 56.98 -37.00 -45.81
CA LYS A 54 55.93 -37.66 -45.00
C LYS A 54 56.22 -37.65 -43.48
N LYS A 55 57.45 -37.90 -43.09
CA LYS A 55 57.84 -37.86 -41.66
C LYS A 55 57.77 -36.47 -41.09
N LEU A 56 58.14 -35.44 -41.86
CA LEU A 56 58.06 -34.04 -41.43
C LEU A 56 56.63 -33.56 -41.35
N LEU A 57 55.74 -33.98 -42.29
CA LEU A 57 54.31 -33.71 -42.25
C LEU A 57 53.65 -34.37 -41.02
N ILE A 58 54.00 -35.62 -40.71
CA ILE A 58 53.50 -36.32 -39.50
C ILE A 58 53.95 -35.63 -38.20
N LEU A 59 55.17 -35.11 -38.16
CA LEU A 59 55.63 -34.32 -37.03
C LEU A 59 54.83 -33.01 -36.91
N ALA A 60 54.69 -32.31 -38.03
CA ALA A 60 53.94 -31.06 -38.07
C ALA A 60 52.48 -31.24 -37.63
N THR A 61 51.77 -32.28 -38.11
CA THR A 61 50.41 -32.57 -37.68
C THR A 61 50.31 -32.89 -36.20
N ARG A 62 51.27 -33.65 -35.63
CA ARG A 62 51.33 -33.94 -34.18
C ARG A 62 51.52 -32.67 -33.34
N ILE A 63 52.45 -31.81 -33.75
CA ILE A 63 52.70 -30.53 -33.06
C ILE A 63 51.44 -29.63 -33.15
N LEU A 64 50.83 -29.54 -34.35
CA LEU A 64 49.63 -28.74 -34.56
C LEU A 64 48.43 -29.24 -33.72
N CYS A 65 48.26 -30.57 -33.64
CA CYS A 65 47.22 -31.18 -32.78
C CYS A 65 47.44 -30.85 -31.30
N PHE A 66 48.70 -30.96 -30.82
CA PHE A 66 49.01 -30.57 -29.43
C PHE A 66 48.82 -29.08 -29.17
N LEU A 67 49.20 -28.21 -30.12
CA LEU A 67 48.95 -26.77 -30.00
C LEU A 67 47.46 -26.47 -29.96
N ALA A 68 46.66 -27.09 -30.85
CA ALA A 68 45.24 -26.92 -30.89
C ALA A 68 44.60 -27.34 -29.54
N LEU A 69 45.01 -28.47 -28.97
CA LEU A 69 44.59 -28.89 -27.62
C LEU A 69 44.96 -27.87 -26.54
N LEU A 70 46.20 -27.37 -26.53
CA LEU A 70 46.65 -26.36 -25.57
C LEU A 70 45.82 -25.07 -25.70
N PHE A 71 45.53 -24.60 -26.91
CA PHE A 71 44.68 -23.46 -27.12
C PHE A 71 43.22 -23.72 -26.72
N THR A 72 42.72 -24.92 -26.94
CA THR A 72 41.38 -25.32 -26.47
C THR A 72 41.26 -25.23 -24.97
N PHE A 73 42.20 -25.80 -24.22
CA PHE A 73 42.19 -25.78 -22.78
C PHE A 73 42.55 -24.42 -22.17
N SER A 74 43.38 -23.59 -22.85
CA SER A 74 43.71 -22.24 -22.37
C SER A 74 42.54 -21.27 -22.52
N GLN A 75 41.48 -21.65 -23.26
CA GLN A 75 40.27 -20.88 -23.51
C GLN A 75 40.58 -19.42 -23.91
N PRO A 76 41.13 -19.18 -25.13
CA PRO A 76 41.42 -17.84 -25.62
C PRO A 76 40.12 -17.05 -25.81
N TYR A 77 40.12 -15.78 -25.41
CA TYR A 77 39.02 -14.87 -25.63
C TYR A 77 39.52 -13.50 -26.10
N TYR A 78 38.71 -12.81 -26.88
CA TYR A 78 38.94 -11.42 -27.21
C TYR A 78 38.22 -10.56 -26.19
N SER A 79 39.00 -9.78 -25.46
CA SER A 79 38.49 -8.64 -24.72
C SER A 79 38.65 -7.41 -25.60
N ASP A 80 37.58 -6.77 -25.95
CA ASP A 80 37.64 -5.48 -26.64
C ASP A 80 38.29 -4.44 -25.72
N LYS A 81 39.59 -4.24 -25.86
CA LYS A 81 40.36 -3.24 -25.12
C LYS A 81 40.06 -1.80 -25.51
N LYS A 82 39.05 -1.57 -26.35
CA LYS A 82 38.64 -0.21 -26.74
C LYS A 82 37.49 0.26 -25.87
N ILE A 83 37.75 0.66 -24.73
CA ILE A 83 36.97 1.36 -23.72
C ILE A 83 37.08 0.55 -22.41
N GLU A 84 37.92 0.98 -21.50
CA GLU A 84 37.74 0.78 -20.09
C GLU A 84 36.48 1.53 -19.65
N ASN A 85 35.33 1.21 -20.23
CA ASN A 85 34.06 1.62 -19.66
C ASN A 85 33.92 0.83 -18.37
N LYS A 86 34.17 1.50 -17.26
CA LYS A 86 33.88 0.95 -15.94
C LYS A 86 32.43 0.47 -15.99
N LYS A 87 32.19 -0.80 -15.76
CA LYS A 87 30.84 -1.36 -15.70
C LYS A 87 30.13 -0.79 -14.51
N HIS A 88 28.93 -0.32 -14.72
CA HIS A 88 28.07 0.14 -13.67
C HIS A 88 26.72 -0.57 -13.74
N ASN A 89 26.35 -1.24 -12.65
CA ASN A 89 25.09 -1.95 -12.56
C ASN A 89 24.11 -1.16 -11.69
N PHE A 90 22.95 -0.88 -12.23
CA PHE A 90 21.81 -0.31 -11.50
C PHE A 90 20.91 -1.45 -11.07
N ILE A 91 20.84 -1.70 -9.78
CA ILE A 91 20.04 -2.79 -9.22
C ILE A 91 18.97 -2.20 -8.33
N TYR A 92 17.72 -2.36 -8.73
CA TYR A 92 16.59 -2.15 -7.84
C TYR A 92 16.19 -3.50 -7.25
N LEU A 93 16.28 -3.62 -5.92
CA LEU A 93 15.79 -4.77 -5.18
C LEU A 93 14.57 -4.37 -4.37
N ASP A 94 13.44 -4.93 -4.73
CA ASP A 94 12.22 -4.80 -3.96
C ASP A 94 12.40 -5.44 -2.58
N ASN A 95 12.14 -4.66 -1.54
CA ASN A 95 12.18 -5.12 -0.16
C ASN A 95 10.82 -4.95 0.55
N SER A 96 9.71 -4.94 -0.24
CA SER A 96 8.34 -4.85 0.28
C SER A 96 7.98 -6.02 1.20
N MET A 97 6.92 -5.83 1.98
CA MET A 97 6.44 -6.84 2.92
C MET A 97 5.95 -8.10 2.23
N SER A 98 5.52 -8.02 0.98
CA SER A 98 5.12 -9.18 0.17
C SER A 98 6.24 -10.22 -0.01
N LEU A 99 7.51 -9.82 0.10
CA LEU A 99 8.66 -10.72 0.06
C LEU A 99 8.98 -11.38 1.42
N ASN A 100 8.29 -10.98 2.50
CA ASN A 100 8.41 -11.57 3.83
C ASN A 100 7.57 -12.84 3.95
N THR A 101 8.00 -13.88 3.28
CA THR A 101 7.33 -15.19 3.26
C THR A 101 8.13 -16.21 4.05
N SER A 102 7.43 -17.10 4.76
CA SER A 102 8.08 -18.24 5.42
C SER A 102 8.13 -19.43 4.45
N ASN A 103 9.30 -19.70 3.89
CA ASN A 103 9.54 -20.89 3.07
C ASN A 103 10.55 -21.81 3.77
N GLU A 104 10.55 -23.11 3.41
CA GLU A 104 11.52 -24.10 3.92
C GLU A 104 12.98 -23.68 3.69
N ASN A 105 13.25 -22.86 2.66
CA ASN A 105 14.59 -22.37 2.29
C ASN A 105 14.89 -20.96 2.83
N GLY A 106 14.05 -20.41 3.71
CA GLY A 106 14.19 -19.06 4.24
C GLY A 106 13.38 -18.03 3.44
N ASN A 107 13.68 -16.78 3.71
CA ASN A 107 12.99 -15.61 3.19
C ASN A 107 13.49 -15.24 1.78
N GLU A 108 12.61 -14.92 0.84
CA GLU A 108 12.96 -14.62 -0.55
C GLU A 108 13.90 -13.42 -0.69
N LEU A 109 13.72 -12.38 0.13
CA LEU A 109 14.62 -11.23 0.15
C LEU A 109 16.05 -11.64 0.54
N LEU A 110 16.20 -12.45 1.57
CA LEU A 110 17.53 -12.94 2.02
C LEU A 110 18.18 -13.82 0.96
N LEU A 111 17.42 -14.68 0.30
CA LEU A 111 17.93 -15.52 -0.79
C LEU A 111 18.37 -14.67 -1.98
N ALA A 112 17.61 -13.64 -2.37
CA ALA A 112 17.99 -12.73 -3.43
C ALA A 112 19.26 -11.95 -3.08
N THR A 113 19.35 -11.41 -1.86
CA THR A 113 20.55 -10.69 -1.39
C THR A 113 21.79 -11.57 -1.38
N GLN A 114 21.68 -12.82 -0.93
CA GLN A 114 22.79 -13.78 -0.96
C GLN A 114 23.24 -14.05 -2.40
N LYS A 115 22.31 -14.28 -3.32
CA LYS A 115 22.62 -14.50 -4.74
C LYS A 115 23.31 -13.28 -5.38
N ILE A 116 22.84 -12.07 -5.07
CA ILE A 116 23.51 -10.84 -5.54
C ILE A 116 24.95 -10.78 -5.03
N ILE A 117 25.21 -11.09 -3.75
CA ILE A 117 26.55 -11.09 -3.16
C ILE A 117 27.46 -12.12 -3.86
N ASP A 118 26.95 -13.33 -4.09
CA ASP A 118 27.72 -14.43 -4.66
C ASP A 118 28.14 -14.16 -6.12
N TYR A 119 27.25 -13.57 -6.91
CA TYR A 119 27.45 -13.39 -8.34
C TYR A 119 27.89 -11.98 -8.75
N ALA A 120 27.86 -10.99 -7.87
CA ALA A 120 28.33 -9.64 -8.16
C ALA A 120 29.82 -9.63 -8.53
N SER A 121 30.20 -8.86 -9.56
CA SER A 121 31.58 -8.75 -10.03
C SER A 121 32.42 -7.81 -9.16
N GLU A 122 33.67 -8.18 -8.88
CA GLU A 122 34.64 -7.30 -8.17
C GLU A 122 35.04 -6.06 -9.01
N ASN A 123 34.97 -6.17 -10.35
CA ASN A 123 35.40 -5.13 -11.27
C ASN A 123 34.27 -4.17 -11.71
N ALA A 124 33.09 -4.26 -11.08
CA ALA A 124 31.95 -3.39 -11.34
C ALA A 124 31.69 -2.44 -10.18
N THR A 125 31.05 -1.31 -10.49
CA THR A 125 30.47 -0.42 -9.50
C THR A 125 28.94 -0.58 -9.54
N TYR A 126 28.28 -0.24 -8.44
CA TYR A 126 26.87 -0.47 -8.27
C TYR A 126 26.16 0.80 -7.81
N THR A 127 24.99 1.05 -8.36
CA THR A 127 23.94 1.86 -7.73
C THR A 127 22.86 0.89 -7.27
N PHE A 128 22.62 0.84 -5.98
CA PHE A 128 21.66 -0.07 -5.39
C PHE A 128 20.49 0.72 -4.81
N ILE A 129 19.29 0.38 -5.21
CA ILE A 129 18.05 1.06 -4.86
C ILE A 129 17.11 0.04 -4.22
N THR A 130 16.45 0.43 -3.14
CA THR A 130 15.36 -0.30 -2.50
C THR A 130 14.11 0.57 -2.45
N ASN A 131 13.03 0.08 -1.85
CA ASN A 131 11.81 0.87 -1.70
C ASN A 131 11.98 2.08 -0.76
N ASP A 132 12.97 2.06 0.13
CA ASP A 132 13.16 3.05 1.20
C ASP A 132 14.57 3.64 1.29
N ASP A 133 15.52 3.15 0.48
CA ASP A 133 16.91 3.63 0.54
C ASP A 133 17.61 3.52 -0.81
N GLN A 134 18.67 4.30 -1.00
CA GLN A 134 19.49 4.31 -2.20
C GLN A 134 20.95 4.57 -1.87
N ILE A 135 21.83 3.76 -2.45
CA ILE A 135 23.29 3.97 -2.38
C ILE A 135 23.89 3.91 -3.77
N SER A 136 24.67 4.93 -4.14
CA SER A 136 25.26 5.08 -5.46
C SER A 136 26.77 4.96 -5.45
N ASN A 137 27.35 4.45 -6.55
CA ASN A 137 28.81 4.34 -6.79
C ASN A 137 29.57 3.46 -5.79
N ILE A 138 28.96 2.41 -5.32
CA ILE A 138 29.59 1.49 -4.34
C ILE A 138 30.33 0.34 -5.03
N SER A 139 31.36 -0.14 -4.38
CA SER A 139 32.09 -1.38 -4.72
C SER A 139 31.31 -2.61 -4.27
N LYS A 140 31.68 -3.80 -4.77
CA LYS A 140 31.12 -5.07 -4.29
C LYS A 140 31.21 -5.23 -2.77
N LYS A 141 32.31 -4.83 -2.15
CA LYS A 141 32.52 -4.93 -0.69
C LYS A 141 31.51 -4.09 0.08
N GLU A 142 31.27 -2.86 -0.36
CA GLU A 142 30.27 -1.96 0.24
C GLU A 142 28.85 -2.47 0.00
N LEU A 143 28.54 -2.93 -1.22
CA LEU A 143 27.28 -3.58 -1.55
C LEU A 143 27.00 -4.77 -0.63
N THR A 144 28.00 -5.65 -0.42
CA THR A 144 27.88 -6.80 0.48
C THR A 144 27.56 -6.36 1.91
N SER A 145 28.22 -5.30 2.40
CA SER A 145 28.00 -4.76 3.74
C SER A 145 26.60 -4.17 3.90
N TYR A 146 26.07 -3.56 2.84
CA TYR A 146 24.73 -3.00 2.81
C TYR A 146 23.67 -4.11 2.78
N LEU A 147 23.79 -5.07 1.86
CA LEU A 147 22.85 -6.17 1.68
C LEU A 147 22.65 -7.02 2.94
N LYS A 148 23.69 -7.19 3.76
CA LYS A 148 23.60 -7.89 5.05
C LYS A 148 22.73 -7.17 6.09
N LYS A 149 22.45 -5.89 5.91
CA LYS A 149 21.67 -5.06 6.84
C LYS A 149 20.27 -4.74 6.32
N ILE A 150 19.94 -5.18 5.10
CA ILE A 150 18.65 -4.89 4.48
C ILE A 150 17.50 -5.42 5.33
N LYS A 151 16.45 -4.62 5.45
CA LYS A 151 15.21 -4.96 6.16
C LYS A 151 14.03 -4.87 5.23
N PHE A 152 12.91 -5.48 5.60
CA PHE A 152 11.65 -5.25 4.93
C PHE A 152 11.19 -3.81 5.14
N SER A 153 10.60 -3.26 4.11
CA SER A 153 9.99 -1.93 4.11
C SER A 153 8.47 -2.04 3.95
N PRO A 154 7.70 -1.26 4.70
CA PRO A 154 6.27 -1.13 4.44
C PRO A 154 5.97 -0.27 3.21
N ILE A 155 6.99 0.34 2.61
CA ILE A 155 6.86 1.13 1.39
C ILE A 155 6.76 0.17 0.21
N ASN A 156 5.71 0.35 -0.60
CA ASN A 156 5.56 -0.35 -1.86
C ASN A 156 5.23 0.65 -2.96
N GLY A 157 6.27 1.08 -3.67
CA GLY A 157 6.12 1.93 -4.85
C GLY A 157 5.51 1.17 -6.02
N THR A 158 4.84 1.89 -6.92
CA THR A 158 4.35 1.30 -8.18
C THR A 158 5.55 0.82 -9.02
N ILE A 159 5.28 -0.12 -9.94
CA ILE A 159 6.34 -0.59 -10.86
C ILE A 159 6.89 0.57 -11.70
N THR A 160 6.04 1.53 -12.05
CA THR A 160 6.43 2.76 -12.76
C THR A 160 7.42 3.59 -11.95
N ASP A 161 7.21 3.75 -10.64
CA ASP A 161 8.13 4.49 -9.76
C ASP A 161 9.49 3.78 -9.66
N LYS A 162 9.48 2.45 -9.57
CA LYS A 162 10.69 1.61 -9.51
C LYS A 162 11.52 1.75 -10.80
N ILE A 163 10.87 1.72 -11.96
CA ILE A 163 11.51 1.91 -13.27
C ILE A 163 12.04 3.34 -13.41
N ALA A 164 11.24 4.35 -13.04
CA ALA A 164 11.63 5.76 -13.11
C ALA A 164 12.86 6.06 -12.24
N SER A 165 12.99 5.43 -11.08
CA SER A 165 14.15 5.55 -10.21
C SER A 165 15.43 5.04 -10.89
N ILE A 166 15.35 3.91 -11.60
CA ILE A 166 16.47 3.37 -12.37
C ILE A 166 16.80 4.31 -13.54
N GLU A 167 15.81 4.76 -14.32
CA GLU A 167 16.01 5.64 -15.46
C GLU A 167 16.64 6.98 -15.07
N TYR A 168 16.24 7.55 -13.95
CA TYR A 168 16.81 8.78 -13.41
C TYR A 168 18.31 8.63 -13.11
N GLU A 169 18.70 7.54 -12.46
CA GLU A 169 20.10 7.27 -12.15
C GLU A 169 20.96 7.02 -13.39
N ILE A 170 20.41 6.36 -14.39
CA ILE A 170 21.14 6.10 -15.67
C ILE A 170 21.41 7.39 -16.43
N LYS A 171 20.41 8.29 -16.52
CA LYS A 171 20.57 9.58 -17.22
C LYS A 171 21.71 10.42 -16.65
N ASN A 172 22.02 10.26 -15.39
CA ASN A 172 23.10 10.97 -14.71
C ASN A 172 24.50 10.35 -14.95
N LYS A 173 24.60 9.21 -15.68
CA LYS A 173 25.86 8.46 -15.86
C LYS A 173 26.08 8.03 -17.31
N THR A 174 26.51 8.95 -18.17
CA THR A 174 26.63 8.74 -19.62
C THR A 174 27.87 7.97 -20.08
N ASN A 175 28.89 7.77 -19.22
CA ASN A 175 30.21 7.22 -19.62
C ASN A 175 30.43 5.76 -19.21
N TYR A 176 29.40 4.99 -18.93
CA TYR A 176 29.49 3.61 -18.44
C TYR A 176 28.75 2.64 -19.38
N SER A 177 29.22 1.40 -19.43
CA SER A 177 28.39 0.29 -19.91
C SER A 177 27.44 -0.09 -18.78
N ASN A 178 26.17 0.23 -18.93
CA ASN A 178 25.17 0.13 -17.87
C ASN A 178 24.28 -1.08 -18.05
N GLU A 179 24.11 -1.88 -16.99
CA GLU A 179 23.08 -2.91 -16.88
C GLU A 179 22.02 -2.42 -15.89
N SER A 180 20.75 -2.52 -16.27
CA SER A 180 19.60 -2.13 -15.46
C SER A 180 18.84 -3.37 -15.01
N ILE A 181 18.70 -3.54 -13.73
CA ILE A 181 18.15 -4.77 -13.13
C ILE A 181 17.05 -4.39 -12.15
N LEU A 182 15.87 -4.96 -12.30
CA LEU A 182 14.75 -4.86 -11.37
C LEU A 182 14.42 -6.25 -10.83
N ILE A 183 14.59 -6.44 -9.54
CA ILE A 183 14.34 -7.69 -8.82
C ILE A 183 13.14 -7.50 -7.91
N SER A 184 12.03 -8.19 -8.17
CA SER A 184 10.77 -8.05 -7.42
C SER A 184 9.95 -9.34 -7.56
N ASP A 185 8.90 -9.49 -6.78
CA ASP A 185 7.85 -10.49 -7.04
C ASP A 185 6.85 -10.01 -8.10
N PHE A 186 6.90 -8.73 -8.49
CA PHE A 186 6.00 -8.10 -9.47
C PHE A 186 4.52 -8.22 -9.07
N GLN A 187 4.22 -7.94 -7.81
CA GLN A 187 2.84 -7.88 -7.32
C GLN A 187 2.08 -6.77 -8.04
N CYS A 188 0.82 -7.06 -8.43
CA CYS A 188 -0.07 -6.15 -9.15
C CYS A 188 -1.26 -5.79 -8.26
N PHE A 189 -1.46 -4.48 -7.98
CA PHE A 189 -2.51 -4.00 -7.07
C PHE A 189 -3.86 -3.75 -7.74
N GLU A 190 -3.88 -3.63 -9.05
CA GLU A 190 -5.10 -3.42 -9.83
C GLU A 190 -5.09 -4.36 -11.03
N ASN A 191 -6.27 -4.70 -11.55
CA ASN A 191 -6.42 -5.38 -12.85
C ASN A 191 -5.96 -4.46 -14.02
N LYS A 192 -4.89 -3.68 -13.81
CA LYS A 192 -4.29 -2.85 -14.84
C LYS A 192 -3.52 -3.73 -15.80
N ILE A 193 -4.00 -3.75 -17.01
CA ILE A 193 -3.33 -4.24 -18.19
C ILE A 193 -1.93 -3.63 -18.24
N ASN A 194 -0.94 -4.39 -18.64
CA ASN A 194 0.50 -4.20 -18.79
C ASN A 194 1.03 -2.82 -19.28
N ASN A 195 0.24 -1.76 -19.22
CA ASN A 195 0.57 -0.43 -19.74
C ASN A 195 1.77 0.24 -19.02
N GLU A 196 2.08 -0.21 -17.80
CA GLU A 196 3.18 0.37 -17.01
C GLU A 196 4.56 0.07 -17.61
N PHE A 197 4.69 -0.99 -18.40
CA PHE A 197 5.92 -1.39 -19.06
C PHE A 197 6.06 -0.91 -20.51
N THR A 198 5.02 -0.29 -21.09
CA THR A 198 5.01 0.11 -22.51
C THR A 198 6.00 1.23 -22.82
N ASN A 199 6.27 2.10 -21.87
CA ASN A 199 7.11 3.30 -22.05
C ASN A 199 8.57 3.10 -21.61
N VAL A 200 9.00 1.87 -21.31
CA VAL A 200 10.39 1.60 -20.92
C VAL A 200 11.33 1.80 -22.11
N THR A 201 12.20 2.79 -22.00
CA THR A 201 13.14 3.20 -23.07
C THR A 201 14.53 2.60 -22.91
N ILE A 202 14.87 2.16 -21.72
CA ILE A 202 16.18 1.57 -21.39
C ILE A 202 16.13 0.04 -21.49
N PRO A 203 17.27 -0.63 -21.81
CA PRO A 203 17.37 -2.07 -21.63
C PRO A 203 17.17 -2.43 -20.15
N LEU A 204 16.15 -3.22 -19.84
CA LEU A 204 15.79 -3.55 -18.47
C LEU A 204 15.67 -5.07 -18.27
N SER A 205 16.44 -5.59 -17.32
CA SER A 205 16.41 -6.99 -16.91
C SER A 205 15.50 -7.17 -15.71
N LEU A 206 14.41 -7.91 -15.86
CA LEU A 206 13.46 -8.23 -14.80
C LEU A 206 13.79 -9.60 -14.22
N VAL A 207 13.92 -9.70 -12.90
CA VAL A 207 14.11 -10.96 -12.19
C VAL A 207 12.94 -11.21 -11.25
N LYS A 208 12.17 -12.25 -11.53
CA LYS A 208 11.00 -12.62 -10.74
C LYS A 208 11.38 -13.46 -9.54
N LEU A 209 11.05 -12.99 -8.33
CA LEU A 209 11.29 -13.70 -7.06
C LEU A 209 10.12 -14.59 -6.62
N ASN A 210 9.03 -14.62 -7.37
CA ASN A 210 7.81 -15.30 -6.96
C ASN A 210 7.86 -16.82 -7.20
N ARG A 211 7.55 -17.59 -6.16
CA ARG A 211 7.34 -19.05 -6.23
C ARG A 211 5.88 -19.39 -5.95
N ASN A 212 5.05 -19.48 -7.01
CA ASN A 212 3.69 -20.11 -7.01
C ASN A 212 2.90 -19.98 -5.70
N ARG A 213 2.73 -18.76 -5.19
CA ARG A 213 1.91 -18.48 -4.01
C ARG A 213 0.44 -18.59 -4.41
N LYS A 214 -0.29 -19.49 -3.80
CA LYS A 214 -1.69 -19.78 -4.19
C LYS A 214 -2.68 -19.56 -3.06
N ASN A 215 -2.23 -19.50 -1.82
CA ASN A 215 -3.09 -19.48 -0.66
C ASN A 215 -2.65 -18.41 0.33
N ASN A 216 -3.55 -17.49 0.69
CA ASN A 216 -3.38 -16.51 1.76
C ASN A 216 -4.70 -16.20 2.44
N ILE A 217 -4.69 -15.93 3.74
CA ILE A 217 -5.84 -15.42 4.47
C ILE A 217 -5.41 -14.20 5.27
N SER A 218 -6.02 -13.06 5.02
CA SER A 218 -5.62 -11.77 5.58
C SER A 218 -6.75 -11.07 6.30
N ILE A 219 -6.39 -10.21 7.26
CA ILE A 219 -7.32 -9.25 7.84
C ILE A 219 -7.27 -7.99 6.97
N ASP A 220 -8.37 -7.73 6.25
CA ASP A 220 -8.46 -6.61 5.32
C ASP A 220 -8.75 -5.29 6.05
N SER A 221 -9.74 -5.28 6.93
CA SER A 221 -10.20 -4.06 7.59
C SER A 221 -10.98 -4.34 8.87
N VAL A 222 -11.10 -3.31 9.70
CA VAL A 222 -11.84 -3.36 10.97
C VAL A 222 -12.76 -2.17 11.08
N PHE A 223 -14.04 -2.42 11.40
CA PHE A 223 -15.06 -1.39 11.61
C PHE A 223 -15.64 -1.49 13.01
N ILE A 224 -16.03 -0.35 13.55
CA ILE A 224 -16.73 -0.26 14.82
C ILE A 224 -18.21 -0.02 14.53
N ASN A 225 -19.06 -0.97 14.91
CA ASN A 225 -20.51 -0.82 14.78
C ASN A 225 -21.08 -0.32 16.10
N THR A 226 -21.67 0.87 16.07
CA THR A 226 -22.36 1.51 17.21
C THR A 226 -23.86 1.55 16.98
N ALA A 227 -24.44 0.47 16.48
CA ALA A 227 -25.83 0.45 15.97
C ALA A 227 -26.93 0.59 17.05
N SER A 228 -26.61 0.45 18.35
CA SER A 228 -27.54 0.71 19.48
C SER A 228 -26.77 0.86 20.76
N ILE A 229 -27.38 1.55 21.73
CA ILE A 229 -26.81 1.90 23.05
C ILE A 229 -26.23 0.69 23.80
N ASP A 230 -26.75 -0.52 23.56
CA ASP A 230 -26.36 -1.75 24.27
C ASP A 230 -25.64 -2.82 23.43
N LYS A 231 -25.39 -2.56 22.13
CA LYS A 231 -24.78 -3.57 21.22
C LYS A 231 -23.67 -2.97 20.37
N ASN A 232 -22.58 -2.64 21.02
CA ASN A 232 -21.35 -2.30 20.29
C ASN A 232 -20.67 -3.58 19.81
N SER A 233 -20.26 -3.62 18.55
CA SER A 233 -19.49 -4.74 18.00
C SER A 233 -18.34 -4.23 17.15
N ILE A 234 -17.28 -5.03 17.10
CA ILE A 234 -16.19 -4.86 16.16
C ILE A 234 -16.41 -5.86 15.04
N SER A 235 -16.54 -5.36 13.81
CA SER A 235 -16.60 -6.16 12.60
C SER A 235 -15.22 -6.22 11.97
N VAL A 236 -14.73 -7.43 11.75
CA VAL A 236 -13.43 -7.73 11.13
C VAL A 236 -13.70 -8.33 9.76
N VAL A 237 -13.21 -7.69 8.72
CA VAL A 237 -13.27 -8.19 7.35
C VAL A 237 -12.06 -9.06 7.09
N ILE A 238 -12.31 -10.30 6.69
CA ILE A 238 -11.29 -11.30 6.38
C ILE A 238 -11.43 -11.67 4.92
N LYS A 239 -10.31 -11.68 4.21
CA LYS A 239 -10.22 -12.06 2.80
C LYS A 239 -9.44 -13.36 2.68
N ASN A 240 -10.02 -14.33 2.01
CA ASN A 240 -9.36 -15.57 1.62
C ASN A 240 -8.96 -15.50 0.14
N GLN A 241 -7.77 -15.89 -0.16
CA GLN A 241 -7.26 -16.07 -1.52
C GLN A 241 -6.79 -17.52 -1.66
N GLY A 242 -7.33 -18.23 -2.66
CA GLY A 242 -7.11 -19.66 -2.88
C GLY A 242 -8.09 -20.55 -2.14
N GLU A 243 -7.70 -21.74 -1.79
CA GLU A 243 -8.53 -22.84 -1.32
C GLU A 243 -9.39 -22.54 -0.08
N THR A 244 -10.48 -23.30 0.08
CA THR A 244 -11.32 -23.27 1.29
C THR A 244 -10.50 -23.61 2.54
N LYS A 245 -10.71 -22.86 3.62
CA LYS A 245 -10.05 -23.07 4.91
C LYS A 245 -11.07 -23.29 6.02
N GLU A 246 -10.81 -24.25 6.89
CA GLU A 246 -11.71 -24.62 7.97
C GLU A 246 -11.09 -24.42 9.34
N ASN A 247 -11.94 -24.14 10.34
CA ASN A 247 -11.57 -24.07 11.75
C ASN A 247 -10.42 -23.10 12.06
N ILE A 248 -10.37 -21.94 11.39
CA ILE A 248 -9.34 -20.93 11.59
C ILE A 248 -9.60 -20.19 12.89
N PRO A 249 -8.67 -20.19 13.85
CA PRO A 249 -8.81 -19.44 15.08
C PRO A 249 -8.55 -17.95 14.83
N ILE A 250 -9.46 -17.10 15.31
CA ILE A 250 -9.31 -15.64 15.37
C ILE A 250 -9.52 -15.15 16.78
N ALA A 251 -8.65 -14.27 17.25
CA ALA A 251 -8.67 -13.75 18.61
C ALA A 251 -8.67 -12.22 18.62
N LEU A 252 -9.45 -11.64 19.54
CA LEU A 252 -9.49 -10.22 19.84
C LEU A 252 -8.80 -9.97 21.17
N TYR A 253 -7.84 -9.06 21.18
CA TYR A 253 -7.13 -8.61 22.38
C TYR A 253 -7.41 -7.12 22.65
N ASN A 254 -7.38 -6.74 23.92
CA ASN A 254 -7.24 -5.35 24.37
C ASN A 254 -5.88 -5.21 25.07
N ASN A 255 -4.95 -4.46 24.48
CA ASN A 255 -3.53 -4.55 24.81
C ASN A 255 -3.05 -6.02 24.71
N SER A 256 -2.53 -6.60 25.79
CA SER A 256 -2.11 -8.00 25.86
C SER A 256 -3.20 -8.94 26.41
N LYS A 257 -4.37 -8.43 26.85
CA LYS A 257 -5.44 -9.24 27.44
C LYS A 257 -6.35 -9.80 26.35
N LEU A 258 -6.51 -11.13 26.31
CA LEU A 258 -7.49 -11.79 25.45
C LEU A 258 -8.91 -11.42 25.89
N ILE A 259 -9.71 -10.89 24.97
CA ILE A 259 -11.11 -10.51 25.19
C ILE A 259 -12.05 -11.57 24.66
N ASN A 260 -11.81 -12.05 23.43
CA ASN A 260 -12.66 -13.04 22.80
C ASN A 260 -11.84 -13.88 21.81
N LYS A 261 -12.21 -15.15 21.65
CA LYS A 261 -11.64 -16.06 20.66
C LYS A 261 -12.76 -16.81 19.96
N ARG A 262 -12.69 -16.90 18.65
CA ARG A 262 -13.65 -17.63 17.80
C ARG A 262 -12.90 -18.50 16.83
N SER A 263 -13.61 -19.46 16.22
CA SER A 263 -13.15 -20.20 15.06
C SER A 263 -14.16 -20.03 13.93
N PHE A 264 -13.68 -19.97 12.69
CA PHE A 264 -14.53 -19.83 11.53
C PHE A 264 -13.97 -20.63 10.34
N SER A 265 -14.83 -20.87 9.35
CA SER A 265 -14.44 -21.43 8.05
C SER A 265 -14.76 -20.40 6.98
N ILE A 266 -13.94 -20.38 5.93
CA ILE A 266 -14.07 -19.45 4.80
C ILE A 266 -13.86 -20.21 3.50
N LYS A 267 -14.72 -19.96 2.51
CA LYS A 267 -14.65 -20.61 1.21
C LYS A 267 -13.52 -20.06 0.35
N GLU A 268 -13.27 -20.74 -0.74
CA GLU A 268 -12.33 -20.30 -1.77
C GLU A 268 -12.68 -18.88 -2.26
N ASN A 269 -11.68 -17.97 -2.24
CA ASN A 269 -11.79 -16.58 -2.70
C ASN A 269 -12.96 -15.77 -2.07
N GLU A 270 -13.40 -16.16 -0.87
CA GLU A 270 -14.47 -15.48 -0.14
C GLU A 270 -13.95 -14.31 0.71
N VAL A 271 -14.79 -13.29 0.83
CA VAL A 271 -14.65 -12.23 1.85
C VAL A 271 -15.70 -12.47 2.93
N LYS A 272 -15.26 -12.56 4.18
CA LYS A 272 -16.12 -12.86 5.33
C LYS A 272 -16.00 -11.82 6.44
N ILE A 273 -17.12 -11.46 7.05
CA ILE A 273 -17.15 -10.54 8.19
C ILE A 273 -17.36 -11.36 9.46
N ILE A 274 -16.46 -11.17 10.44
CA ILE A 274 -16.55 -11.77 11.77
C ILE A 274 -16.84 -10.66 12.78
N GLU A 275 -17.90 -10.81 13.57
CA GLU A 275 -18.30 -9.82 14.56
C GLU A 275 -17.88 -10.24 15.96
N PHE A 276 -17.31 -9.29 16.71
CA PHE A 276 -16.98 -9.44 18.13
C PHE A 276 -17.83 -8.47 18.94
N PRO A 277 -18.80 -8.94 19.74
CA PRO A 277 -19.54 -8.09 20.65
C PRO A 277 -18.63 -7.57 21.77
N ILE A 278 -18.75 -6.29 22.12
CA ILE A 278 -17.98 -5.62 23.15
C ILE A 278 -18.91 -4.87 24.08
N LEU A 279 -18.74 -5.09 25.38
CA LEU A 279 -19.56 -4.44 26.44
C LEU A 279 -19.09 -3.01 26.76
N ASN A 280 -17.79 -2.70 26.54
CA ASN A 280 -17.23 -1.40 26.88
C ASN A 280 -16.21 -0.96 25.83
N LEU A 281 -16.46 0.19 25.20
CA LEU A 281 -15.62 0.79 24.17
C LEU A 281 -14.61 1.82 24.70
N GLN A 282 -14.48 2.00 26.02
CA GLN A 282 -13.60 3.04 26.57
C GLN A 282 -12.12 2.62 26.50
N LYS A 283 -11.28 3.45 25.87
CA LYS A 283 -9.81 3.29 25.77
C LYS A 283 -9.37 1.89 25.35
N PHE A 284 -9.81 1.45 24.19
CA PHE A 284 -9.53 0.11 23.70
C PHE A 284 -8.34 0.14 22.73
N LYS A 285 -7.25 -0.55 23.06
CA LYS A 285 -6.11 -0.81 22.17
C LYS A 285 -6.25 -2.22 21.61
N GLY A 286 -6.98 -2.32 20.49
CA GLY A 286 -7.41 -3.59 19.93
C GLY A 286 -6.36 -4.22 19.02
N LYS A 287 -6.09 -5.50 19.21
CA LYS A 287 -5.35 -6.33 18.27
C LYS A 287 -6.22 -7.53 17.88
N ILE A 288 -6.44 -7.69 16.58
CA ILE A 288 -6.99 -8.93 16.00
C ILE A 288 -5.81 -9.80 15.58
N GLN A 289 -5.91 -11.10 15.83
CA GLN A 289 -4.89 -12.06 15.44
C GLN A 289 -5.51 -13.33 14.91
N LEU A 290 -5.14 -13.68 13.67
CA LEU A 290 -5.38 -14.98 13.06
C LEU A 290 -4.25 -15.93 13.51
N THR A 291 -4.60 -17.20 13.78
CA THR A 291 -3.61 -18.25 14.05
C THR A 291 -3.66 -19.23 12.90
N PHE A 292 -2.99 -18.88 11.82
CA PHE A 292 -2.90 -19.69 10.62
C PHE A 292 -1.50 -19.54 10.01
N ASN A 293 -0.97 -20.60 9.43
CA ASN A 293 0.33 -20.58 8.77
C ASN A 293 0.11 -20.67 7.26
N ASP A 294 0.26 -19.54 6.59
CA ASP A 294 0.08 -19.40 5.14
C ASP A 294 1.23 -18.59 4.50
N THR A 295 0.96 -17.96 3.36
CA THR A 295 2.00 -17.26 2.60
C THR A 295 2.56 -16.08 3.36
N PHE A 296 1.71 -15.25 3.98
CA PHE A 296 2.13 -14.03 4.66
C PHE A 296 1.77 -14.06 6.14
N LEU A 297 2.76 -13.93 7.00
CA LEU A 297 2.52 -13.88 8.45
C LEU A 297 2.25 -12.48 8.98
N PHE A 298 2.65 -11.43 8.24
CA PHE A 298 2.50 -10.05 8.66
C PHE A 298 1.03 -9.59 8.69
N ASP A 299 0.18 -10.14 7.80
CA ASP A 299 -1.23 -9.80 7.65
C ASP A 299 -2.18 -10.61 8.56
N ASN A 300 -1.62 -11.52 9.35
CA ASN A 300 -2.32 -12.26 10.39
C ASN A 300 -2.57 -11.44 11.66
N SER A 301 -2.04 -10.22 11.76
CA SER A 301 -2.24 -9.31 12.90
C SER A 301 -2.72 -7.95 12.41
N PHE A 302 -3.74 -7.41 13.08
CA PHE A 302 -4.29 -6.09 12.75
C PHE A 302 -4.53 -5.27 14.01
N TYR A 303 -4.10 -4.02 14.01
CA TYR A 303 -4.17 -3.12 15.16
C TYR A 303 -5.22 -2.03 14.93
N PHE A 304 -5.99 -1.71 15.96
CA PHE A 304 -6.95 -0.62 15.94
C PHE A 304 -7.12 -0.01 17.32
N THR A 305 -7.60 1.22 17.38
CA THR A 305 -7.87 1.91 18.64
C THR A 305 -9.28 2.43 18.70
N ILE A 306 -9.87 2.36 19.89
CA ILE A 306 -11.09 3.08 20.21
C ILE A 306 -10.72 4.03 21.34
N ASN A 307 -10.62 5.30 21.01
CA ASN A 307 -10.44 6.34 22.02
C ASN A 307 -11.76 6.57 22.74
N THR A 308 -11.71 7.07 23.97
CA THR A 308 -12.93 7.32 24.77
C THR A 308 -13.88 8.19 23.93
N PRO A 309 -15.14 7.77 23.71
CA PRO A 309 -16.11 8.59 23.02
C PRO A 309 -16.28 9.90 23.79
N LYS A 310 -16.03 11.02 23.14
CA LYS A 310 -16.36 12.33 23.69
C LYS A 310 -17.86 12.51 23.58
N LYS A 311 -18.46 13.16 24.59
CA LYS A 311 -19.85 13.60 24.51
C LYS A 311 -19.94 14.62 23.36
N THR A 312 -20.93 14.46 22.52
CA THR A 312 -21.16 15.41 21.41
C THR A 312 -21.49 16.78 22.00
N THR A 313 -20.77 17.81 21.57
CA THR A 313 -21.07 19.20 21.94
C THR A 313 -22.16 19.75 21.04
N VAL A 314 -23.26 20.16 21.64
CA VAL A 314 -24.46 20.65 20.94
C VAL A 314 -24.81 22.06 21.44
N LEU A 315 -24.85 23.03 20.54
CA LEU A 315 -25.24 24.40 20.81
C LEU A 315 -26.59 24.70 20.15
N ASN A 316 -27.59 24.95 20.94
CA ASN A 316 -28.87 25.47 20.46
C ASN A 316 -28.83 27.00 20.45
N ILE A 317 -29.04 27.61 19.26
CA ILE A 317 -29.09 29.07 19.09
C ILE A 317 -30.54 29.45 18.72
N GLY A 318 -31.12 30.30 19.53
CA GLY A 318 -32.46 30.81 19.34
C GLY A 318 -33.42 30.45 20.47
N ARG A 319 -34.61 29.95 20.15
CA ARG A 319 -35.64 29.64 21.14
C ARG A 319 -35.21 28.46 22.04
N THR A 320 -35.33 28.62 23.35
CA THR A 320 -35.09 27.54 24.30
C THR A 320 -36.17 26.47 24.18
N SER A 321 -35.79 25.21 24.08
CA SER A 321 -36.72 24.09 23.96
C SER A 321 -36.43 23.05 25.04
N ASN A 322 -37.46 22.79 25.89
CA ASN A 322 -37.39 21.72 26.87
C ASN A 322 -37.32 20.32 26.22
N SER A 323 -37.83 20.18 25.02
CA SER A 323 -37.77 18.90 24.28
C SER A 323 -36.35 18.58 23.84
N PHE A 324 -35.57 19.57 23.43
CA PHE A 324 -34.16 19.34 23.09
C PHE A 324 -33.33 18.99 24.32
N SER A 325 -33.52 19.68 25.43
CA SER A 325 -32.79 19.36 26.68
C SER A 325 -33.14 17.97 27.23
N LYS A 326 -34.33 17.44 26.95
CA LYS A 326 -34.71 16.06 27.31
C LYS A 326 -34.08 15.00 26.41
N VAL A 327 -33.82 15.30 25.16
CA VAL A 327 -33.18 14.38 24.21
C VAL A 327 -31.65 14.45 24.34
N PHE A 328 -31.07 15.66 24.39
CA PHE A 328 -29.63 15.85 24.56
C PHE A 328 -29.22 15.82 26.03
N THR A 329 -29.30 14.62 26.63
CA THR A 329 -29.00 14.40 28.04
C THR A 329 -27.52 14.55 28.37
N LYS A 330 -27.18 14.86 29.62
CA LYS A 330 -25.77 15.00 30.06
C LYS A 330 -24.97 13.70 30.01
N GLU A 331 -25.60 12.56 29.80
CA GLU A 331 -24.95 11.26 29.67
C GLU A 331 -24.18 11.18 28.34
N ASP A 332 -24.81 11.61 27.27
CA ASP A 332 -24.27 11.47 25.91
C ASP A 332 -23.82 12.80 25.27
N PHE A 333 -24.32 13.94 25.77
CA PHE A 333 -24.15 15.25 25.15
C PHE A 333 -23.67 16.31 26.14
N LEU A 334 -22.95 17.30 25.62
CA LEU A 334 -22.70 18.60 26.27
C LEU A 334 -23.59 19.63 25.60
N PHE A 335 -24.85 19.70 26.06
CA PHE A 335 -25.87 20.57 25.49
C PHE A 335 -25.87 21.95 26.10
N THR A 336 -25.80 22.99 25.28
CA THR A 336 -25.82 24.40 25.70
C THR A 336 -26.88 25.17 24.91
N ASN A 337 -27.63 26.03 25.62
CA ASN A 337 -28.61 26.93 25.00
C ASN A 337 -28.08 28.37 25.03
N SER A 338 -28.26 29.07 23.89
CA SER A 338 -28.00 30.49 23.79
C SER A 338 -29.10 31.16 22.96
N THR A 339 -29.56 32.31 23.40
CA THR A 339 -30.38 33.19 22.55
C THR A 339 -29.45 33.99 21.64
N LEU A 340 -29.97 34.49 20.51
CA LEU A 340 -29.15 35.18 19.53
C LEU A 340 -28.45 36.44 20.08
N ASP A 341 -29.10 37.14 20.98
CA ASP A 341 -28.61 38.35 21.68
C ASP A 341 -27.50 38.06 22.72
N LYS A 342 -27.41 36.84 23.24
CA LYS A 342 -26.42 36.42 24.24
C LYS A 342 -25.38 35.43 23.66
N LEU A 343 -25.34 35.28 22.35
CA LEU A 343 -24.49 34.30 21.69
C LEU A 343 -23.02 34.73 21.73
N ASP A 344 -22.19 33.89 22.34
CA ASP A 344 -20.74 33.97 22.18
C ASP A 344 -20.33 33.24 20.87
N TYR A 345 -20.00 34.01 19.85
CA TYR A 345 -19.61 33.49 18.53
C TYR A 345 -18.34 32.64 18.57
N ASN A 346 -17.47 32.80 19.59
CA ASN A 346 -16.27 31.97 19.74
C ASN A 346 -16.62 30.49 20.06
N LEU A 347 -17.79 30.24 20.65
CA LEU A 347 -18.25 28.89 20.96
C LEU A 347 -18.68 28.11 19.72
N ILE A 348 -19.08 28.79 18.63
CA ILE A 348 -19.58 28.15 17.40
C ILE A 348 -18.59 27.12 16.87
N GLN A 349 -17.32 27.54 16.69
CA GLN A 349 -16.29 26.70 16.08
C GLN A 349 -15.84 25.51 16.96
N SER A 350 -16.25 25.47 18.23
CA SER A 350 -15.93 24.38 19.16
C SER A 350 -17.02 23.32 19.26
N GLN A 351 -18.15 23.53 18.56
CA GLN A 351 -19.29 22.60 18.58
C GLN A 351 -19.13 21.50 17.51
N GLN A 352 -19.92 20.42 17.67
CA GLN A 352 -20.07 19.36 16.68
C GLN A 352 -21.42 19.45 15.99
N LEU A 353 -22.46 19.84 16.75
CA LEU A 353 -23.79 20.12 16.22
C LEU A 353 -24.25 21.51 16.67
N ILE A 354 -24.69 22.32 15.72
CA ILE A 354 -25.40 23.56 15.99
C ILE A 354 -26.87 23.40 15.58
N ILE A 355 -27.77 23.86 16.44
CA ILE A 355 -29.21 23.89 16.18
C ILE A 355 -29.64 25.36 16.04
N LEU A 356 -30.04 25.77 14.84
CA LEU A 356 -30.70 27.06 14.62
C LEU A 356 -32.19 26.85 14.88
N ASN A 357 -32.65 27.23 16.08
CA ASN A 357 -34.00 26.91 16.54
C ASN A 357 -34.92 28.14 16.55
N GLN A 358 -35.83 28.16 15.58
CA GLN A 358 -36.86 29.17 15.47
C GLN A 358 -36.33 30.61 15.46
N LEU A 359 -35.27 30.81 14.68
CA LEU A 359 -34.78 32.15 14.35
C LEU A 359 -35.67 32.81 13.31
N LYS A 360 -36.05 34.07 13.53
CA LYS A 360 -36.85 34.85 12.56
C LYS A 360 -35.99 35.27 11.36
N SER A 361 -34.71 35.53 11.55
CA SER A 361 -33.78 35.89 10.49
C SER A 361 -32.38 35.38 10.82
N ILE A 362 -31.61 35.11 9.78
CA ILE A 362 -30.17 34.79 9.88
C ILE A 362 -29.43 36.10 9.61
N THR A 363 -28.73 36.63 10.65
CA THR A 363 -27.95 37.86 10.50
C THR A 363 -26.65 37.57 9.77
N ASN A 364 -26.06 38.56 9.07
CA ASN A 364 -24.80 38.39 8.32
C ASN A 364 -23.65 37.84 9.18
N VAL A 365 -23.56 38.28 10.44
CA VAL A 365 -22.53 37.79 11.38
C VAL A 365 -22.73 36.31 11.71
N LEU A 366 -23.98 35.92 11.99
CA LEU A 366 -24.31 34.51 12.24
C LEU A 366 -24.09 33.67 11.00
N GLU A 367 -24.55 34.13 9.83
CA GLU A 367 -24.35 33.49 8.54
C GLU A 367 -22.87 33.16 8.29
N THR A 368 -22.00 34.17 8.40
CA THR A 368 -20.56 33.99 8.18
C THR A 368 -19.96 32.98 9.14
N SER A 369 -20.33 33.04 10.42
CA SER A 369 -19.83 32.12 11.45
C SER A 369 -20.30 30.68 11.23
N ILE A 370 -21.57 30.48 10.84
CA ILE A 370 -22.14 29.15 10.56
C ILE A 370 -21.58 28.57 9.26
N LEU A 371 -21.41 29.38 8.20
CA LEU A 371 -20.78 28.92 6.97
C LEU A 371 -19.34 28.42 7.19
N GLN A 372 -18.56 29.14 8.00
CA GLN A 372 -17.23 28.68 8.39
C GLN A 372 -17.27 27.39 9.22
N PHE A 373 -18.24 27.27 10.13
CA PHE A 373 -18.45 26.06 10.93
C PHE A 373 -18.79 24.85 10.05
N VAL A 374 -19.73 25.01 9.10
CA VAL A 374 -20.12 23.97 8.14
C VAL A 374 -18.92 23.57 7.25
N LYS A 375 -18.17 24.55 6.74
CA LYS A 375 -16.98 24.29 5.92
C LYS A 375 -15.89 23.51 6.67
N ASN A 376 -15.83 23.68 7.99
CA ASN A 376 -14.91 22.96 8.86
C ASN A 376 -15.46 21.57 9.31
N GLY A 377 -16.56 21.08 8.73
CA GLY A 377 -17.14 19.77 9.01
C GLY A 377 -18.18 19.75 10.14
N GLY A 378 -18.52 20.90 10.73
CA GLY A 378 -19.54 20.99 11.78
C GLY A 378 -20.95 20.74 11.24
N HIS A 379 -21.76 20.00 11.97
CA HIS A 379 -23.11 19.59 11.56
C HIS A 379 -24.16 20.62 11.97
N LEU A 380 -25.20 20.77 11.16
CA LEU A 380 -26.21 21.80 11.37
C LEU A 380 -27.62 21.21 11.34
N LEU A 381 -28.46 21.60 12.31
CA LEU A 381 -29.89 21.34 12.32
C LEU A 381 -30.63 22.68 12.28
N ILE A 382 -31.51 22.86 11.31
CA ILE A 382 -32.29 24.09 11.15
C ILE A 382 -33.77 23.80 11.35
N VAL A 383 -34.36 24.48 12.33
CA VAL A 383 -35.79 24.45 12.65
C VAL A 383 -36.33 25.87 12.47
N PRO A 384 -37.18 26.13 11.48
CA PRO A 384 -37.68 27.48 11.21
C PRO A 384 -38.62 27.98 12.30
N ASP A 385 -38.77 29.31 12.40
CA ASP A 385 -39.89 29.96 13.11
C ASP A 385 -41.13 29.93 12.23
N GLN A 386 -42.31 30.24 12.77
CA GLN A 386 -43.55 30.40 12.01
C GLN A 386 -43.46 31.53 10.97
N ASN A 387 -42.71 32.57 11.27
CA ASN A 387 -42.55 33.77 10.41
C ASN A 387 -41.08 34.07 10.18
N ILE A 388 -40.43 33.29 9.32
CA ILE A 388 -39.05 33.56 8.93
C ILE A 388 -38.95 34.66 7.88
N ASN A 389 -37.86 35.39 7.89
CA ASN A 389 -37.48 36.23 6.76
C ASN A 389 -36.88 35.33 5.65
N ILE A 390 -37.70 34.98 4.68
CA ILE A 390 -37.36 34.08 3.56
C ILE A 390 -36.13 34.56 2.79
N THR A 391 -35.94 35.87 2.65
CA THR A 391 -34.80 36.44 1.94
C THR A 391 -33.46 36.09 2.64
N THR A 392 -33.40 36.24 3.97
CA THR A 392 -32.16 35.92 4.72
C THR A 392 -31.88 34.42 4.76
N TYR A 393 -32.93 33.58 4.83
CA TYR A 393 -32.76 32.13 4.76
C TYR A 393 -32.31 31.69 3.35
N ASN A 394 -32.88 32.25 2.29
CA ASN A 394 -32.46 31.93 0.94
C ASN A 394 -31.05 32.43 0.62
N SER A 395 -30.63 33.58 1.15
CA SER A 395 -29.24 34.03 1.09
C SER A 395 -28.28 33.01 1.71
N PHE A 396 -28.64 32.48 2.88
CA PHE A 396 -27.86 31.44 3.57
C PHE A 396 -27.86 30.14 2.77
N PHE A 397 -29.02 29.62 2.34
CA PHE A 397 -29.09 28.35 1.63
C PHE A 397 -28.35 28.37 0.29
N SER A 398 -28.41 29.50 -0.45
CA SER A 398 -27.70 29.65 -1.74
C SER A 398 -26.17 29.45 -1.64
N LYS A 399 -25.59 29.58 -0.42
CA LYS A 399 -24.15 29.39 -0.15
C LYS A 399 -23.78 27.97 0.24
N ILE A 400 -24.77 27.12 0.52
CA ILE A 400 -24.55 25.74 1.01
C ILE A 400 -25.18 24.65 0.13
N THR A 401 -26.23 24.98 -0.64
CA THR A 401 -26.97 24.02 -1.50
C THR A 401 -27.69 24.72 -2.62
N SER A 402 -28.20 23.94 -3.57
CA SER A 402 -29.13 24.42 -4.60
C SER A 402 -30.58 24.46 -4.08
N GLY A 403 -31.36 25.35 -4.63
CA GLY A 403 -32.76 25.50 -4.29
C GLY A 403 -33.06 26.65 -3.31
N SER A 404 -34.34 26.82 -2.98
CA SER A 404 -34.84 27.92 -2.18
C SER A 404 -36.11 27.55 -1.40
N ILE A 405 -36.45 28.39 -0.44
CA ILE A 405 -37.72 28.37 0.29
C ILE A 405 -38.63 29.38 -0.43
N PHE A 406 -39.88 28.98 -0.71
CA PHE A 406 -40.81 29.84 -1.49
C PHE A 406 -41.80 30.57 -0.62
N ASN A 407 -42.65 29.81 0.08
CA ASN A 407 -43.75 30.36 0.84
C ASN A 407 -44.08 29.48 2.06
N TYR A 408 -44.79 30.10 2.96
CA TYR A 408 -45.34 29.48 4.14
C TYR A 408 -46.80 29.03 3.85
N LYS A 409 -47.14 27.81 4.28
CA LYS A 409 -48.45 27.23 4.11
C LYS A 409 -49.03 26.86 5.47
N LYS A 410 -50.26 27.31 5.70
CA LYS A 410 -51.05 26.91 6.89
C LYS A 410 -52.02 25.82 6.44
N ASP A 411 -51.61 24.56 6.61
CA ASP A 411 -52.38 23.38 6.23
C ASP A 411 -51.99 22.22 7.15
N SER A 412 -53.00 21.59 7.78
CA SER A 412 -52.73 20.48 8.69
C SER A 412 -52.45 19.19 7.95
N LEU A 413 -51.20 18.78 7.92
CA LEU A 413 -50.73 17.60 7.17
C LEU A 413 -50.15 16.56 8.15
N LYS A 414 -50.50 15.29 7.94
CA LYS A 414 -49.88 14.18 8.66
C LYS A 414 -48.52 13.83 8.07
N ILE A 415 -47.57 13.48 8.91
CA ILE A 415 -46.23 12.99 8.56
C ILE A 415 -46.34 11.49 8.45
N THR A 416 -46.48 10.95 7.24
CA THR A 416 -46.85 9.56 6.98
C THR A 416 -45.73 8.73 6.36
N GLU A 417 -44.76 9.37 5.67
CA GLU A 417 -43.68 8.66 5.02
C GLU A 417 -42.39 8.76 5.84
N ILE A 418 -41.80 7.60 6.19
CA ILE A 418 -40.55 7.46 6.92
C ILE A 418 -39.57 6.71 6.02
N ASN A 419 -38.42 7.32 5.75
CA ASN A 419 -37.33 6.63 5.05
C ASN A 419 -36.55 5.75 6.03
N PHE A 420 -36.96 4.49 6.18
CA PHE A 420 -36.35 3.51 7.08
C PHE A 420 -34.92 3.12 6.66
N GLN A 421 -34.52 3.37 5.41
CA GLN A 421 -33.16 3.09 4.93
C GLN A 421 -32.19 4.24 5.23
N HIS A 422 -32.70 5.40 5.67
CA HIS A 422 -31.85 6.52 6.02
C HIS A 422 -31.02 6.19 7.27
N PRO A 423 -29.70 6.56 7.33
CA PRO A 423 -28.83 6.27 8.48
C PRO A 423 -29.40 6.66 9.84
N LEU A 424 -30.24 7.70 9.92
CA LEU A 424 -30.90 8.10 11.17
C LEU A 424 -31.86 7.04 11.72
N PHE A 425 -32.37 6.13 10.91
CA PHE A 425 -33.38 5.14 11.32
C PHE A 425 -32.91 3.69 11.20
N ILE A 426 -31.70 3.44 10.71
CA ILE A 426 -31.12 2.10 10.69
C ILE A 426 -31.00 1.58 12.13
N GLY A 427 -31.58 0.40 12.38
CA GLY A 427 -31.55 -0.25 13.70
C GLY A 427 -32.50 0.32 14.76
N VAL A 428 -33.21 1.43 14.47
CA VAL A 428 -34.20 2.04 15.38
C VAL A 428 -35.47 1.21 15.45
N PHE A 429 -35.92 0.66 14.34
CA PHE A 429 -37.13 -0.11 14.22
C PHE A 429 -36.83 -1.58 13.99
N SER A 430 -37.34 -2.47 14.86
CA SER A 430 -37.16 -3.93 14.67
C SER A 430 -37.96 -4.50 13.49
N LYS A 431 -39.06 -3.82 13.12
CA LYS A 431 -39.91 -4.12 11.96
C LYS A 431 -40.49 -2.80 11.40
N GLN A 432 -40.84 -2.79 10.11
CA GLN A 432 -41.64 -1.71 9.56
C GLN A 432 -42.98 -1.61 10.26
N VAL A 433 -43.20 -0.52 11.00
CA VAL A 433 -44.43 -0.31 11.77
C VAL A 433 -45.46 0.31 10.86
N THR A 434 -46.49 -0.44 10.52
CA THR A 434 -47.59 0.03 9.63
C THR A 434 -48.74 0.65 10.43
N ASN A 435 -48.87 0.39 11.72
CA ASN A 435 -49.92 0.90 12.57
C ASN A 435 -49.36 1.93 13.54
N PHE A 436 -48.97 3.08 13.01
CA PHE A 436 -48.33 4.17 13.71
C PHE A 436 -49.28 5.36 13.88
N GLN A 437 -49.32 5.95 15.06
CA GLN A 437 -50.06 7.21 15.25
C GLN A 437 -49.23 8.35 14.68
N TYR A 438 -49.48 8.63 13.38
CA TYR A 438 -48.71 9.62 12.63
C TYR A 438 -48.86 11.02 13.23
N PRO A 439 -47.73 11.68 13.52
CA PRO A 439 -47.78 13.08 13.92
C PRO A 439 -48.23 13.98 12.78
N TYR A 440 -48.66 15.17 13.15
CA TYR A 440 -49.07 16.18 12.16
C TYR A 440 -48.37 17.52 12.41
N SER A 441 -48.34 18.34 11.36
CA SER A 441 -47.97 19.74 11.46
C SER A 441 -49.04 20.61 10.79
N SER A 442 -49.39 21.72 11.45
CA SER A 442 -50.35 22.72 10.95
C SER A 442 -49.70 23.80 10.10
N TYR A 443 -48.36 23.76 9.98
CA TYR A 443 -47.58 24.77 9.31
C TYR A 443 -46.39 24.12 8.58
N SER A 444 -46.14 24.55 7.33
CA SER A 444 -44.96 24.09 6.61
C SER A 444 -44.46 25.14 5.62
N TYR A 445 -43.18 25.13 5.34
CA TYR A 445 -42.55 25.89 4.28
C TYR A 445 -42.40 25.02 3.03
N ASN A 446 -42.91 25.50 1.89
CA ASN A 446 -42.61 24.88 0.61
C ASN A 446 -41.21 25.26 0.18
N HIS A 447 -40.45 24.30 -0.28
CA HIS A 447 -39.08 24.49 -0.74
C HIS A 447 -38.70 23.44 -1.80
N ASN A 448 -37.65 23.74 -2.57
CA ASN A 448 -37.02 22.81 -3.49
C ASN A 448 -35.52 22.61 -3.18
N LEU A 449 -35.12 22.77 -1.91
CA LEU A 449 -33.75 22.51 -1.47
C LEU A 449 -33.33 21.09 -1.86
N GLU A 450 -32.15 20.97 -2.42
CA GLU A 450 -31.59 19.67 -2.83
C GLU A 450 -31.18 18.84 -1.61
N GLY A 451 -31.55 17.55 -1.58
CA GLY A 451 -31.24 16.68 -0.47
C GLY A 451 -32.07 15.40 -0.40
N ASN A 452 -31.75 14.56 0.58
CA ASN A 452 -32.39 13.28 0.84
C ASN A 452 -33.56 13.45 1.81
N LYS A 453 -34.78 13.10 1.37
CA LYS A 453 -35.97 13.13 2.24
C LYS A 453 -35.85 12.05 3.33
N ILE A 454 -36.08 12.45 4.57
CA ILE A 454 -36.06 11.59 5.75
C ILE A 454 -37.48 11.31 6.24
N LEU A 455 -38.26 12.38 6.41
CA LEU A 455 -39.68 12.32 6.77
C LEU A 455 -40.46 13.17 5.79
N SER A 456 -41.63 12.67 5.29
CA SER A 456 -42.48 13.40 4.38
C SER A 456 -43.92 13.42 4.85
N PHE A 457 -44.64 14.46 4.43
CA PHE A 457 -46.06 14.58 4.64
C PHE A 457 -46.86 13.65 3.72
N GLN A 458 -48.15 13.44 4.04
CA GLN A 458 -49.09 12.64 3.25
C GLN A 458 -49.23 13.07 1.79
N ASN A 459 -48.93 14.33 1.49
CA ASN A 459 -48.90 14.90 0.14
C ASN A 459 -47.53 14.81 -0.54
N LYS A 460 -46.60 14.02 0.02
CA LYS A 460 -45.22 13.80 -0.45
C LYS A 460 -44.29 15.02 -0.37
N THR A 461 -44.76 16.14 0.20
CA THR A 461 -43.86 17.26 0.49
C THR A 461 -42.96 16.91 1.69
N THR A 462 -41.79 17.52 1.77
CA THR A 462 -40.79 17.18 2.77
C THR A 462 -41.08 17.80 4.13
N PHE A 463 -41.03 17.02 5.21
CA PHE A 463 -41.05 17.51 6.59
C PHE A 463 -39.64 17.64 7.16
N LEU A 464 -38.78 16.62 6.99
CA LEU A 464 -37.38 16.62 7.38
C LEU A 464 -36.55 16.07 6.23
N GLN A 465 -35.44 16.73 5.91
CA GLN A 465 -34.45 16.23 4.95
C GLN A 465 -33.01 16.48 5.42
N GLU A 466 -32.10 15.69 4.88
CA GLU A 466 -30.67 15.96 4.88
C GLU A 466 -30.31 16.67 3.59
N ILE A 467 -29.77 17.90 3.70
CA ILE A 467 -29.37 18.74 2.57
C ILE A 467 -28.04 18.22 2.03
N THR A 468 -27.91 18.10 0.73
CA THR A 468 -26.66 17.70 0.06
C THR A 468 -25.59 18.77 0.25
N ASN A 469 -24.53 18.41 0.99
CA ASN A 469 -23.38 19.26 1.22
C ASN A 469 -22.10 18.40 1.32
N PRO A 470 -20.98 18.78 0.66
CA PRO A 470 -19.77 17.97 0.63
C PRO A 470 -18.96 17.98 1.93
N PHE A 471 -19.20 18.96 2.81
CA PHE A 471 -18.37 19.17 4.02
C PHE A 471 -19.01 18.68 5.30
N SER A 472 -20.35 18.66 5.38
CA SER A 472 -21.06 18.37 6.63
C SER A 472 -22.48 17.86 6.39
N LYS A 473 -23.12 17.29 7.41
CA LYS A 473 -24.56 16.95 7.37
C LYS A 473 -25.37 18.13 7.86
N ILE A 474 -26.30 18.57 7.03
CA ILE A 474 -27.18 19.69 7.30
C ILE A 474 -28.62 19.18 7.25
N TYR A 475 -29.35 19.34 8.34
CA TYR A 475 -30.72 18.89 8.45
C TYR A 475 -31.67 20.09 8.45
N TRP A 476 -32.73 20.01 7.66
CA TRP A 476 -33.76 21.02 7.54
C TRP A 476 -35.14 20.45 7.87
N PHE A 477 -35.78 20.99 8.92
CA PHE A 477 -37.22 20.84 9.11
C PHE A 477 -37.97 21.90 8.34
N SER A 478 -39.03 21.53 7.60
CA SER A 478 -39.88 22.50 6.89
C SER A 478 -40.96 23.13 7.78
N SER A 479 -40.98 22.75 9.07
CA SER A 479 -41.99 23.21 10.02
C SER A 479 -41.35 23.56 11.37
N PRO A 480 -41.93 24.54 12.11
CA PRO A 480 -41.52 24.78 13.48
C PRO A 480 -41.79 23.56 14.37
N LEU A 481 -40.89 23.34 15.33
CA LEU A 481 -41.02 22.29 16.35
C LEU A 481 -41.52 22.90 17.66
N ASP A 482 -42.79 23.32 17.70
CA ASP A 482 -43.46 23.79 18.92
C ASP A 482 -44.89 23.25 19.00
N TYR A 483 -45.49 23.30 20.21
CA TYR A 483 -46.79 22.73 20.48
C TYR A 483 -47.95 23.37 19.67
N LYS A 484 -47.75 24.58 19.17
CA LYS A 484 -48.78 25.28 18.36
C LYS A 484 -48.73 24.87 16.90
N SER A 485 -47.53 24.53 16.43
CA SER A 485 -47.29 24.26 15.01
C SER A 485 -47.32 22.76 14.69
N SER A 486 -46.84 21.91 15.60
CA SER A 486 -46.72 20.47 15.34
C SER A 486 -46.75 19.65 16.61
N ASN A 487 -47.40 18.49 16.55
CA ASN A 487 -47.33 17.51 17.66
C ASN A 487 -46.14 16.53 17.49
N PHE A 488 -45.28 16.74 16.52
CA PHE A 488 -44.06 15.90 16.30
C PHE A 488 -43.16 15.85 17.55
N ILE A 489 -43.09 16.94 18.31
CA ILE A 489 -42.32 17.00 19.56
C ILE A 489 -42.82 16.04 20.66
N ASN A 490 -44.06 15.55 20.53
CA ASN A 490 -44.67 14.55 21.42
C ASN A 490 -44.71 13.16 20.81
N SER A 491 -44.27 13.04 19.53
CA SER A 491 -44.22 11.76 18.84
C SER A 491 -43.05 10.92 19.32
N PRO A 492 -43.19 9.58 19.38
CA PRO A 492 -42.07 8.67 19.62
C PRO A 492 -40.92 8.86 18.63
N LEU A 493 -41.15 9.47 17.46
CA LEU A 493 -40.14 9.74 16.44
C LEU A 493 -39.13 10.85 16.80
N ILE A 494 -39.49 11.76 17.75
CA ILE A 494 -38.62 12.91 18.07
C ILE A 494 -37.28 12.45 18.66
N VAL A 495 -37.37 11.46 19.60
CA VAL A 495 -36.19 10.98 20.31
C VAL A 495 -35.17 10.33 19.34
N PRO A 496 -35.51 9.29 18.56
CA PRO A 496 -34.55 8.68 17.66
C PRO A 496 -34.06 9.66 16.59
N THR A 497 -34.91 10.59 16.12
CA THR A 497 -34.51 11.59 15.12
C THR A 497 -33.43 12.52 15.66
N LEU A 498 -33.69 13.22 16.76
CA LEU A 498 -32.76 14.21 17.33
C LEU A 498 -31.54 13.55 17.97
N PHE A 499 -31.74 12.43 18.69
CA PHE A 499 -30.65 11.70 19.30
C PHE A 499 -29.62 11.21 18.23
N ASN A 500 -30.10 10.62 17.13
CA ASN A 500 -29.23 10.12 16.09
C ASN A 500 -28.59 11.25 15.27
N ILE A 501 -29.27 12.39 15.06
CA ILE A 501 -28.64 13.60 14.51
C ILE A 501 -27.46 14.02 15.41
N GLY A 502 -27.65 14.05 16.71
CA GLY A 502 -26.58 14.37 17.68
C GLY A 502 -25.45 13.35 17.67
N GLN A 503 -25.77 12.06 17.72
CA GLN A 503 -24.76 10.99 17.72
C GLN A 503 -23.95 10.94 16.42
N GLN A 504 -24.62 11.10 15.28
CA GLN A 504 -23.95 11.13 13.97
C GLN A 504 -23.12 12.40 13.73
N SER A 505 -23.31 13.43 14.57
CA SER A 505 -22.46 14.62 14.56
C SER A 505 -21.12 14.41 15.28
N LEU A 506 -20.97 13.31 16.03
CA LEU A 506 -19.70 12.92 16.61
C LEU A 506 -18.85 12.26 15.52
N GLU A 507 -17.85 12.94 15.00
CA GLU A 507 -16.82 12.31 14.19
C GLU A 507 -16.03 11.32 15.06
N LEU A 508 -16.26 10.04 14.82
CA LEU A 508 -15.42 9.00 15.41
C LEU A 508 -14.04 9.08 14.74
N ALA A 509 -13.00 9.19 15.55
CA ALA A 509 -11.64 9.06 15.04
C ALA A 509 -11.50 7.74 14.29
N LYS A 510 -10.77 7.75 13.17
CA LYS A 510 -10.48 6.52 12.43
C LYS A 510 -9.89 5.48 13.39
N PRO A 511 -10.36 4.23 13.35
CA PRO A 511 -9.87 3.21 14.27
C PRO A 511 -8.41 2.83 14.00
N TYR A 512 -7.92 3.02 12.79
CA TYR A 512 -6.55 2.76 12.39
C TYR A 512 -6.14 3.61 11.19
N TYR A 513 -4.84 3.60 10.91
CA TYR A 513 -4.19 4.26 9.79
C TYR A 513 -3.29 3.27 9.06
N ILE A 514 -2.99 3.53 7.80
CA ILE A 514 -2.09 2.71 6.99
C ILE A 514 -0.72 3.38 6.93
N LEU A 515 0.34 2.58 7.09
CA LEU A 515 1.71 3.04 6.97
C LEU A 515 1.98 3.57 5.56
N GLN A 516 2.79 4.62 5.46
CA GLN A 516 3.24 5.24 4.20
C GLN A 516 2.13 5.87 3.35
N GLU A 517 0.92 5.98 3.87
CA GLU A 517 -0.12 6.81 3.29
C GLU A 517 -0.15 8.18 3.96
N GLU A 518 -0.63 9.19 3.24
CA GLU A 518 -0.89 10.48 3.84
C GLU A 518 -2.10 10.38 4.78
N ASN A 519 -1.83 10.40 6.08
CA ASN A 519 -2.84 10.27 7.11
C ASN A 519 -3.02 11.58 7.86
N THR A 520 -4.26 12.03 7.97
CA THR A 520 -4.64 13.16 8.81
C THR A 520 -5.29 12.66 10.10
N ILE A 521 -4.70 13.02 11.24
CA ILE A 521 -5.16 12.67 12.58
C ILE A 521 -5.62 13.93 13.29
N GLU A 522 -6.88 14.01 13.64
CA GLU A 522 -7.43 15.15 14.35
C GLU A 522 -7.43 14.94 15.86
N ILE A 523 -6.83 15.87 16.59
CA ILE A 523 -6.82 15.92 18.05
C ILE A 523 -7.64 17.10 18.50
N ASN A 524 -8.83 16.84 19.03
CA ASN A 524 -9.74 17.88 19.52
C ASN A 524 -9.25 18.44 20.87
N LYS A 525 -8.13 19.14 20.84
CA LYS A 525 -7.56 19.87 21.97
C LYS A 525 -6.98 21.20 21.48
N LYS A 526 -7.35 22.27 22.17
CA LYS A 526 -6.71 23.57 21.94
C LYS A 526 -5.32 23.53 22.53
N ILE A 527 -4.31 23.80 21.71
CA ILE A 527 -2.90 23.95 22.13
C ILE A 527 -2.41 25.37 21.85
N LYS A 528 -1.38 25.81 22.56
CA LYS A 528 -0.72 27.09 22.31
C LYS A 528 0.14 27.01 21.04
N LYS A 529 0.44 28.16 20.41
CA LYS A 529 1.25 28.21 19.19
C LYS A 529 2.62 27.54 19.31
N ASP A 530 3.21 27.56 20.50
CA ASP A 530 4.55 27.03 20.77
C ASP A 530 4.54 25.59 21.30
N GLU A 531 3.37 24.98 21.41
CA GLU A 531 3.24 23.59 21.88
C GLU A 531 3.24 22.61 20.70
N ILE A 532 4.06 21.57 20.82
CA ILE A 532 4.30 20.58 19.78
C ILE A 532 3.81 19.22 20.27
N LEU A 533 2.99 18.57 19.47
CA LEU A 533 2.56 17.19 19.69
C LEU A 533 3.61 16.22 19.14
N LYS A 534 3.86 15.16 19.88
CA LYS A 534 4.75 14.05 19.47
C LYS A 534 3.95 12.76 19.34
N ILE A 535 4.35 11.96 18.37
CA ILE A 535 3.85 10.59 18.18
C ILE A 535 4.98 9.64 18.58
N SER A 536 4.70 8.70 19.48
CA SER A 536 5.73 7.81 20.02
C SER A 536 5.20 6.43 20.36
N ASN A 537 6.10 5.44 20.31
CA ASN A 537 5.93 4.11 20.90
C ASN A 537 7.15 3.76 21.78
N ALA A 538 7.24 2.53 22.30
CA ALA A 538 8.23 2.12 23.30
C ALA A 538 9.72 2.36 22.95
N GLY A 539 10.11 2.73 21.74
CA GLY A 539 11.51 2.94 21.34
C GLY A 539 11.72 4.04 20.32
N TYR A 540 10.65 4.66 19.86
CA TYR A 540 10.71 5.58 18.75
C TYR A 540 9.74 6.76 18.94
N SER A 541 10.18 7.97 18.61
CA SER A 541 9.32 9.15 18.63
C SER A 541 9.65 10.10 17.48
N PHE A 542 8.63 10.73 16.92
CA PHE A 542 8.76 11.73 15.87
C PHE A 542 7.74 12.85 16.03
N ILE A 543 7.99 13.96 15.37
CA ILE A 543 7.12 15.12 15.32
C ILE A 543 6.44 15.11 13.94
N PRO A 544 5.10 14.93 13.87
CA PRO A 544 4.38 15.00 12.61
C PRO A 544 4.25 16.44 12.13
N LEU A 545 3.93 16.63 10.86
CA LEU A 545 3.49 17.94 10.39
C LEU A 545 2.18 18.28 11.12
N GLN A 546 2.12 19.48 11.78
CA GLN A 546 0.94 19.86 12.54
C GLN A 546 0.38 21.20 12.11
N GLN A 547 -0.94 21.24 12.01
CA GLN A 547 -1.69 22.47 11.75
C GLN A 547 -2.66 22.72 12.92
N THR A 548 -2.48 23.86 13.56
CA THR A 548 -3.27 24.24 14.76
C THR A 548 -4.47 25.09 14.34
N TYR A 549 -5.65 24.66 14.74
CA TYR A 549 -6.91 25.38 14.60
C TYR A 549 -7.39 25.92 15.96
N SER A 550 -8.45 26.68 15.97
CA SER A 550 -9.01 27.28 17.21
C SER A 550 -9.45 26.26 18.25
N SER A 551 -9.88 25.06 17.84
CA SER A 551 -10.41 24.00 18.72
C SER A 551 -9.73 22.65 18.60
N LYS A 552 -8.96 22.43 17.53
CA LYS A 552 -8.32 21.15 17.21
C LYS A 552 -6.92 21.34 16.62
N VAL A 553 -6.16 20.28 16.60
CA VAL A 553 -4.87 20.17 15.89
C VAL A 553 -4.99 19.03 14.90
N ALA A 554 -4.67 19.28 13.64
CA ALA A 554 -4.52 18.24 12.63
C ALA A 554 -3.03 17.87 12.54
N LEU A 555 -2.76 16.58 12.63
CA LEU A 555 -1.44 15.97 12.48
C LEU A 555 -1.41 15.23 11.16
N THR A 556 -0.46 15.55 10.29
CA THR A 556 -0.26 14.80 9.05
C THR A 556 0.96 13.90 9.18
N THR A 557 0.76 12.62 8.91
CA THR A 557 1.84 11.62 8.87
C THR A 557 1.87 11.00 7.48
N ASN A 558 3.08 10.75 6.96
CA ASN A 558 3.31 10.10 5.68
C ASN A 558 4.45 9.08 5.83
N GLU A 559 5.72 9.52 5.84
CA GLU A 559 6.90 8.64 5.93
C GLU A 559 7.08 7.96 7.28
N ASN A 560 6.44 8.46 8.31
CA ASN A 560 6.50 7.94 9.68
C ASN A 560 5.09 7.73 10.25
N PRO A 561 4.90 6.68 11.06
CA PRO A 561 5.88 5.71 11.56
C PRO A 561 6.25 4.64 10.51
N LYS A 562 7.34 3.89 10.76
CA LYS A 562 7.82 2.81 9.87
C LYS A 562 7.32 1.42 10.28
N ASP A 563 6.89 1.24 11.51
CA ASP A 563 6.47 -0.06 12.05
C ASP A 563 4.98 -0.09 12.39
N VAL A 564 4.37 -1.27 12.29
CA VAL A 564 2.97 -1.51 12.71
C VAL A 564 2.83 -1.46 14.23
N GLY A 565 1.64 -1.11 14.70
CA GLY A 565 1.32 -1.16 16.12
C GLY A 565 0.69 0.11 16.66
N PHE A 566 0.78 0.27 17.99
CA PHE A 566 0.18 1.39 18.70
C PHE A 566 1.19 2.53 18.89
N TYR A 567 0.73 3.75 18.69
CA TYR A 567 1.49 4.98 18.90
C TYR A 567 0.68 5.94 19.75
N ASP A 568 1.30 6.48 20.79
CA ASP A 568 0.68 7.45 21.66
C ASP A 568 1.00 8.87 21.17
N ILE A 569 -0.05 9.69 21.04
CA ILE A 569 0.06 11.12 20.73
C ILE A 569 0.11 11.87 22.06
N SER A 570 1.19 12.58 22.30
CA SER A 570 1.44 13.23 23.59
C SER A 570 1.77 14.72 23.44
N LEU A 571 1.34 15.50 24.43
CA LEU A 571 1.77 16.86 24.66
C LEU A 571 2.63 16.86 25.93
N LYS A 572 3.94 17.08 25.79
CA LYS A 572 4.91 16.94 26.89
C LYS A 572 4.85 15.51 27.49
N LYS A 573 4.31 15.35 28.70
CA LYS A 573 4.15 14.06 29.39
C LYS A 573 2.73 13.48 29.32
N ASP A 574 1.76 14.27 28.83
CA ASP A 574 0.36 13.86 28.80
C ASP A 574 -0.01 13.16 27.50
N THR A 575 -0.43 11.91 27.56
CA THR A 575 -0.99 11.19 26.41
C THR A 575 -2.40 11.68 26.13
N LEU A 576 -2.64 12.19 24.93
CA LEU A 576 -3.92 12.73 24.49
C LEU A 576 -4.79 11.69 23.78
N ALA A 577 -4.16 10.86 22.94
CA ALA A 577 -4.80 9.82 22.18
C ALA A 577 -3.80 8.70 21.86
N THR A 578 -4.30 7.53 21.51
CA THR A 578 -3.51 6.45 20.94
C THR A 578 -4.05 6.18 19.55
N VAL A 579 -3.16 5.97 18.59
CA VAL A 579 -3.48 5.59 17.19
C VAL A 579 -2.83 4.26 16.86
N ALA A 580 -3.40 3.55 15.89
CA ALA A 580 -2.88 2.28 15.42
C ALA A 580 -2.49 2.40 13.95
N TYR A 581 -1.37 1.78 13.58
CA TYR A 581 -0.91 1.70 12.20
C TYR A 581 -0.77 0.25 11.75
N ASN A 582 -1.17 -0.01 10.52
CA ASN A 582 -1.08 -1.31 9.86
C ASN A 582 -0.41 -1.20 8.49
N ILE A 583 0.05 -2.33 7.95
CA ILE A 583 0.51 -2.45 6.57
C ILE A 583 -0.71 -2.36 5.64
N SER A 584 -0.52 -1.86 4.44
CA SER A 584 -1.58 -1.83 3.43
C SER A 584 -2.07 -3.24 3.11
N PRO A 585 -3.39 -3.50 3.10
CA PRO A 585 -3.94 -4.80 2.68
C PRO A 585 -3.57 -5.20 1.25
N THR A 586 -3.13 -4.25 0.43
CA THR A 586 -2.65 -4.52 -0.94
C THR A 586 -1.40 -5.39 -0.96
N GLU A 587 -0.53 -5.32 0.06
CA GLU A 587 0.65 -6.17 0.22
C GLU A 587 0.34 -7.66 0.37
N SER A 588 -0.91 -7.99 0.74
CA SER A 588 -1.39 -9.35 0.91
C SER A 588 -2.01 -9.96 -0.35
N LEU A 589 -2.04 -9.22 -1.47
CA LEU A 589 -2.66 -9.70 -2.70
C LEU A 589 -1.77 -10.73 -3.41
N LEU A 590 -2.37 -11.83 -3.86
CA LEU A 590 -1.70 -12.86 -4.67
C LEU A 590 -1.93 -12.63 -6.19
N SER A 591 -1.84 -11.38 -6.61
CA SER A 591 -1.97 -10.96 -8.01
C SER A 591 -0.62 -10.44 -8.51
N TYR A 592 -0.17 -10.88 -9.68
CA TYR A 592 1.16 -10.60 -10.22
C TYR A 592 1.08 -10.26 -11.70
N TYR A 593 2.02 -9.42 -12.18
CA TYR A 593 2.15 -9.14 -13.61
C TYR A 593 2.55 -10.39 -14.40
N ASP A 594 2.00 -10.54 -15.60
CA ASP A 594 2.42 -11.56 -16.56
C ASP A 594 3.66 -11.07 -17.33
N LEU A 595 4.83 -11.43 -16.82
CA LEU A 595 6.11 -11.01 -17.41
C LEU A 595 6.36 -11.62 -18.80
N ASP A 596 5.75 -12.76 -19.12
CA ASP A 596 5.91 -13.39 -20.43
C ASP A 596 5.19 -12.59 -21.52
N THR A 597 4.04 -12.03 -21.20
CA THR A 597 3.34 -11.10 -22.10
C THR A 597 4.10 -9.79 -22.24
N ILE A 598 4.59 -9.20 -21.15
CA ILE A 598 5.37 -7.97 -21.14
C ILE A 598 6.64 -8.09 -22.01
N LYS A 599 7.36 -9.20 -21.91
CA LYS A 599 8.55 -9.49 -22.73
C LYS A 599 8.25 -9.50 -24.23
N LYS A 600 7.05 -9.93 -24.63
CA LYS A 600 6.63 -9.95 -26.06
C LYS A 600 6.27 -8.54 -26.57
N GLU A 601 5.74 -7.70 -25.70
CA GLU A 601 5.26 -6.36 -26.05
C GLU A 601 6.38 -5.32 -26.09
N ASN A 602 7.44 -5.47 -25.27
CA ASN A 602 8.56 -4.54 -25.23
C ASN A 602 9.90 -5.25 -25.41
N LYS A 603 10.58 -4.96 -26.53
CA LYS A 603 11.89 -5.54 -26.91
C LYS A 603 13.04 -5.14 -25.97
N ASN A 604 12.91 -4.05 -25.23
CA ASN A 604 13.92 -3.58 -24.29
C ASN A 604 13.89 -4.36 -22.97
N ILE A 605 12.88 -5.22 -22.76
CA ILE A 605 12.70 -5.97 -21.53
C ILE A 605 13.15 -7.41 -21.68
N HIS A 606 14.06 -7.82 -20.82
CA HIS A 606 14.52 -9.20 -20.68
C HIS A 606 14.04 -9.78 -19.36
N VAL A 607 13.47 -10.98 -19.37
CA VAL A 607 12.92 -11.63 -18.17
C VAL A 607 13.76 -12.85 -17.84
N TYR A 608 14.16 -12.95 -16.57
CA TYR A 608 14.98 -14.04 -16.02
C TYR A 608 14.25 -14.74 -14.89
N SER A 609 14.43 -16.04 -14.80
CA SER A 609 13.79 -16.88 -13.77
C SER A 609 14.52 -16.83 -12.43
N SER A 610 15.76 -16.33 -12.39
CA SER A 610 16.55 -16.21 -11.17
C SER A 610 17.67 -15.17 -11.30
N VAL A 611 18.10 -14.66 -10.15
CA VAL A 611 19.29 -13.79 -10.03
C VAL A 611 20.53 -14.47 -10.59
N GLU A 612 20.66 -15.77 -10.37
CA GLU A 612 21.79 -16.57 -10.85
C GLU A 612 21.87 -16.62 -12.39
N GLU A 613 20.74 -16.88 -13.05
CA GLU A 613 20.64 -16.90 -14.52
C GLU A 613 21.05 -15.56 -15.12
N LEU A 614 20.52 -14.46 -14.59
CA LEU A 614 20.86 -13.11 -15.04
C LEU A 614 22.36 -12.83 -14.96
N PHE A 615 22.96 -13.03 -13.79
CA PHE A 615 24.38 -12.71 -13.60
C PHE A 615 25.31 -13.64 -14.38
N LYS A 616 24.94 -14.89 -14.62
CA LYS A 616 25.67 -15.78 -15.54
C LYS A 616 25.66 -15.22 -16.95
N GLU A 617 24.51 -14.79 -17.48
CA GLU A 617 24.43 -14.20 -18.81
C GLU A 617 25.22 -12.89 -18.91
N ILE A 618 25.12 -12.00 -17.91
CA ILE A 618 25.91 -10.74 -17.86
C ILE A 618 27.41 -11.04 -17.86
N ASN A 619 27.85 -12.06 -17.14
CA ASN A 619 29.25 -12.44 -17.09
C ASN A 619 29.70 -13.15 -18.38
N GLU A 620 28.85 -13.97 -19.00
CA GLU A 620 29.14 -14.68 -20.24
C GLU A 620 29.14 -13.77 -21.49
N LYS A 621 28.26 -12.78 -21.57
CA LYS A 621 28.25 -11.76 -22.64
C LYS A 621 29.58 -10.99 -22.77
N ASN A 622 30.37 -10.99 -21.72
CA ASN A 622 31.65 -10.28 -21.66
C ASN A 622 32.84 -11.12 -22.09
N GLU A 623 32.67 -12.43 -22.33
CA GLU A 623 33.71 -13.34 -22.77
C GLU A 623 33.31 -13.92 -24.14
N VAL A 624 33.96 -13.46 -25.23
CA VAL A 624 33.81 -14.08 -26.56
C VAL A 624 34.49 -15.45 -26.50
N GLN A 625 33.78 -16.45 -25.97
CA GLN A 625 34.33 -17.78 -25.65
C GLN A 625 34.30 -18.78 -26.81
N TRP A 626 33.80 -18.42 -28.00
CA TRP A 626 33.67 -19.37 -29.12
C TRP A 626 35.01 -19.81 -29.73
N LEU A 627 36.10 -19.07 -29.56
CA LEU A 627 37.42 -19.37 -30.14
C LEU A 627 37.97 -20.74 -29.72
N TRP A 628 37.69 -21.21 -28.48
CA TRP A 628 38.14 -22.53 -28.04
C TRP A 628 37.46 -23.66 -28.83
N ARG A 629 36.20 -23.45 -29.27
CA ARG A 629 35.46 -24.44 -30.10
C ARG A 629 36.13 -24.61 -31.49
N LEU A 630 36.68 -23.53 -32.04
CA LEU A 630 37.41 -23.58 -33.32
C LEU A 630 38.69 -24.40 -33.17
N PHE A 631 39.43 -24.25 -32.04
CA PHE A 631 40.64 -25.05 -31.79
C PHE A 631 40.31 -26.51 -31.45
N LEU A 632 39.12 -26.81 -30.91
CA LEU A 632 38.65 -28.17 -30.73
C LEU A 632 38.30 -28.88 -32.04
N ALA A 633 37.85 -28.14 -33.05
CA ALA A 633 37.49 -28.67 -34.36
C ALA A 633 38.69 -28.97 -35.29
N ILE A 634 39.87 -28.38 -34.99
CA ILE A 634 41.15 -28.63 -35.69
C ILE A 634 41.81 -29.86 -35.08
#